data_40104ee0957411ce877105512be6c681
#
_entry.id   40104ee0957411ce877105512be6c681
#
_cell.length_a   1.000
_cell.length_b   1.000
_cell.length_c   1.000
_cell.angle_alpha   90.00
_cell.angle_beta   90.00
_cell.angle_gamma   90.00
#
_symmetry.space_group_name_H-M   'P 1'
#
loop_
_entity.id
_entity.type
_entity.pdbx_description
1 polymer ?
#
loop_
_entity_poly.entity_id
_entity_poly.type
_entity_poly.pdbx_seq_one_letter_code
_entity_poly.pdbx_strand_id
1 'polypeptide(L)'
;TGPPVAMTKTTALDLARLFLAAGVNPNTQLNMHRPGRGGNSGRFADEIISTGATPMLRATASQDSEAVRLLLQYGGRVDVPTAMGVTPLMAAAGLGMEPSPRFNPSANDAQDRAIATLELLSAAGANVNARITDVTSRTARMGRASTLPERGGQSALFGATQWAWPRVVRYLIDHGAEVAIVDDRRVSPLDAALGRAGSSDNRPSPAVAKILQTAISQ
;
A
#
# COMPACT_ATOMS: atom_id res chain seq x y z
N THR A 1 29.37 -34.67 24.96
CA THR A 1 28.18 -34.14 24.29
C THR A 1 27.79 -32.86 25.00
N GLY A 2 28.19 -31.71 24.44
CA GLY A 2 27.79 -30.38 24.96
C GLY A 2 26.29 -30.19 24.84
N PRO A 3 25.69 -29.29 25.66
CA PRO A 3 24.26 -28.97 25.56
C PRO A 3 23.95 -28.45 24.14
N PRO A 4 22.75 -28.75 23.61
CA PRO A 4 22.37 -28.25 22.31
C PRO A 4 22.43 -26.71 22.33
N VAL A 5 23.21 -26.15 21.41
CA VAL A 5 23.22 -24.70 21.20
C VAL A 5 21.82 -24.30 20.77
N ALA A 6 21.11 -23.56 21.63
CA ALA A 6 19.84 -23.00 21.28
C ALA A 6 20.05 -22.09 20.06
N MET A 7 19.65 -22.55 18.89
CA MET A 7 19.62 -21.71 17.70
C MET A 7 18.58 -20.62 17.92
N THR A 8 19.04 -19.46 18.34
CA THR A 8 18.21 -18.24 18.37
C THR A 8 17.77 -17.99 16.93
N LYS A 9 16.48 -18.14 16.68
CA LYS A 9 15.89 -17.98 15.35
C LYS A 9 15.90 -16.49 15.01
N THR A 10 16.96 -16.05 14.30
CA THR A 10 17.07 -14.68 13.80
C THR A 10 15.88 -14.37 12.88
N THR A 11 15.10 -13.37 13.21
CA THR A 11 13.95 -12.93 12.42
C THR A 11 14.39 -12.02 11.27
N ALA A 12 13.51 -11.82 10.29
CA ALA A 12 13.76 -10.84 9.22
C ALA A 12 13.89 -9.42 9.78
N LEU A 13 13.19 -9.10 10.86
CA LEU A 13 13.26 -7.81 11.54
C LEU A 13 14.61 -7.61 12.24
N ASP A 14 15.16 -8.66 12.86
CA ASP A 14 16.50 -8.61 13.46
C ASP A 14 17.58 -8.34 12.41
N LEU A 15 17.49 -8.98 11.25
CA LEU A 15 18.39 -8.73 10.13
C LEU A 15 18.26 -7.30 9.61
N ALA A 16 17.03 -6.80 9.44
CA ALA A 16 16.79 -5.42 9.03
C ALA A 16 17.42 -4.44 10.03
N ARG A 17 17.26 -4.69 11.33
CA ARG A 17 17.87 -3.87 12.38
C ARG A 17 19.40 -3.86 12.29
N LEU A 18 20.02 -5.01 12.07
CA LEU A 18 21.47 -5.10 11.91
C LEU A 18 21.96 -4.30 10.69
N PHE A 19 21.29 -4.40 9.55
CA PHE A 19 21.66 -3.63 8.36
C PHE A 19 21.50 -2.12 8.58
N LEU A 20 20.39 -1.71 9.17
CA LEU A 20 20.16 -0.30 9.47
C LEU A 20 21.16 0.26 10.49
N ALA A 21 21.49 -0.52 11.52
CA ALA A 21 22.53 -0.16 12.50
C ALA A 21 23.92 -0.08 11.87
N ALA A 22 24.18 -0.86 10.83
CA ALA A 22 25.42 -0.80 10.03
C ALA A 22 25.45 0.38 9.03
N GLY A 23 24.42 1.24 9.01
CA GLY A 23 24.37 2.44 8.17
C GLY A 23 23.76 2.23 6.77
N VAL A 24 23.06 1.13 6.55
CA VAL A 24 22.33 0.94 5.28
C VAL A 24 21.21 1.98 5.18
N ASN A 25 21.15 2.69 4.05
CA ASN A 25 20.16 3.74 3.82
C ASN A 25 18.72 3.15 3.74
N PRO A 26 17.81 3.49 4.67
CA PRO A 26 16.42 3.01 4.70
C PRO A 26 15.57 3.51 3.53
N ASN A 27 16.06 4.50 2.78
CA ASN A 27 15.34 5.15 1.68
C ASN A 27 15.83 4.72 0.30
N THR A 28 16.64 3.66 0.22
CA THR A 28 17.10 3.12 -1.06
C THR A 28 15.91 2.70 -1.90
N GLN A 29 15.86 3.16 -3.15
CA GLN A 29 14.82 2.84 -4.10
C GLN A 29 15.24 1.71 -5.04
N LEU A 30 14.32 0.85 -5.42
CA LEU A 30 14.54 -0.14 -6.47
C LEU A 30 14.75 0.59 -7.80
N ASN A 31 15.85 0.29 -8.50
CA ASN A 31 16.12 0.82 -9.83
C ASN A 31 15.37 0.07 -10.95
N MET A 32 14.80 -1.09 -10.62
CA MET A 32 13.98 -1.93 -11.50
C MET A 32 12.87 -2.58 -10.68
N HIS A 33 11.87 -3.15 -11.38
CA HIS A 33 10.87 -3.98 -10.70
C HIS A 33 11.52 -5.20 -10.03
N ARG A 34 10.89 -5.69 -8.98
CA ARG A 34 11.37 -6.88 -8.27
C ARG A 34 11.47 -8.08 -9.20
N PRO A 35 12.61 -8.77 -9.29
CA PRO A 35 12.74 -9.98 -10.08
C PRO A 35 11.72 -11.04 -9.62
N GLY A 36 11.00 -11.63 -10.57
CA GLY A 36 10.13 -12.76 -10.29
C GLY A 36 10.95 -13.99 -9.86
N ARG A 37 10.45 -14.77 -8.91
CA ARG A 37 11.05 -16.08 -8.60
C ARG A 37 10.89 -17.02 -9.80
N GLY A 38 11.98 -17.63 -10.26
CA GLY A 38 11.97 -18.75 -11.20
C GLY A 38 11.78 -18.37 -12.66
N GLY A 39 12.17 -17.19 -13.09
CA GLY A 39 12.24 -16.83 -14.52
C GLY A 39 10.88 -16.67 -15.23
N ASN A 40 9.78 -16.89 -14.54
CA ASN A 40 8.44 -16.70 -15.07
C ASN A 40 7.95 -15.30 -14.68
N SER A 41 8.34 -14.32 -15.45
CA SER A 41 8.20 -12.89 -15.21
C SER A 41 6.75 -12.37 -15.08
N GLY A 42 5.74 -13.23 -15.18
CA GLY A 42 4.34 -12.81 -15.19
C GLY A 42 3.54 -13.11 -13.93
N ARG A 43 3.95 -14.06 -13.09
CA ARG A 43 3.09 -14.57 -12.01
C ARG A 43 3.27 -13.92 -10.64
N PHE A 44 4.28 -13.09 -10.43
CA PHE A 44 4.63 -12.56 -9.12
C PHE A 44 5.05 -11.09 -9.16
N ALA A 45 4.69 -10.36 -10.20
CA ALA A 45 4.89 -8.93 -10.24
C ALA A 45 3.85 -8.29 -9.31
N ASP A 46 4.33 -7.79 -8.18
CA ASP A 46 3.56 -6.94 -7.29
C ASP A 46 3.39 -5.58 -7.99
N GLU A 47 2.16 -5.18 -8.25
CA GLU A 47 1.85 -3.97 -9.02
C GLU A 47 2.40 -2.69 -8.39
N ILE A 48 2.48 -2.67 -7.07
CA ILE A 48 2.93 -1.47 -6.34
C ILE A 48 4.41 -1.52 -5.95
N ILE A 49 5.02 -2.71 -5.86
CA ILE A 49 6.46 -2.84 -5.62
C ILE A 49 7.19 -2.84 -6.96
N SER A 50 7.18 -1.69 -7.58
CA SER A 50 7.76 -1.40 -8.88
C SER A 50 9.04 -0.56 -8.75
N THR A 51 9.54 -0.05 -9.87
CA THR A 51 10.65 0.90 -9.91
C THR A 51 10.41 2.07 -8.96
N GLY A 52 11.37 2.38 -8.15
CA GLY A 52 11.29 3.41 -7.12
C GLY A 52 10.72 2.95 -5.78
N ALA A 53 10.29 1.69 -5.64
CA ALA A 53 9.81 1.19 -4.36
C ALA A 53 10.92 1.20 -3.30
N THR A 54 10.56 1.65 -2.07
CA THR A 54 11.43 1.73 -0.91
C THR A 54 11.17 0.58 0.07
N PRO A 55 12.06 0.31 1.04
CA PRO A 55 11.77 -0.59 2.15
C PRO A 55 10.49 -0.18 2.91
N MET A 56 10.23 1.12 3.08
CA MET A 56 9.01 1.65 3.70
C MET A 56 7.77 1.20 2.92
N LEU A 57 7.74 1.37 1.61
CA LEU A 57 6.62 0.93 0.78
C LEU A 57 6.40 -0.59 0.88
N ARG A 58 7.47 -1.37 0.95
CA ARG A 58 7.38 -2.83 1.12
C ARG A 58 6.78 -3.21 2.48
N ALA A 59 7.20 -2.56 3.56
CA ALA A 59 6.67 -2.79 4.90
C ALA A 59 5.18 -2.45 4.97
N THR A 60 4.78 -1.32 4.40
CA THR A 60 3.38 -0.85 4.40
C THR A 60 2.46 -1.71 3.53
N ALA A 61 2.94 -2.18 2.38
CA ALA A 61 2.20 -3.12 1.53
C ALA A 61 1.94 -4.47 2.22
N SER A 62 2.77 -4.84 3.19
CA SER A 62 2.59 -6.03 4.03
C SER A 62 1.85 -5.73 5.34
N GLN A 63 1.50 -4.47 5.59
CA GLN A 63 0.90 -4.00 6.84
C GLN A 63 1.71 -4.42 8.08
N ASP A 64 3.05 -4.37 7.95
CA ASP A 64 4.01 -4.71 8.98
C ASP A 64 4.38 -3.44 9.78
N SER A 65 3.58 -3.13 10.79
CA SER A 65 3.77 -1.93 11.62
C SER A 65 5.08 -1.94 12.42
N GLU A 66 5.64 -3.12 12.73
CA GLU A 66 6.92 -3.23 13.42
C GLU A 66 8.07 -2.85 12.49
N ALA A 67 8.05 -3.33 11.24
CA ALA A 67 9.02 -2.93 10.22
C ALA A 67 8.91 -1.43 9.91
N VAL A 68 7.70 -0.88 9.84
CA VAL A 68 7.47 0.56 9.65
C VAL A 68 8.09 1.36 10.79
N ARG A 69 7.85 1.00 12.07
CA ARG A 69 8.47 1.67 13.23
C ARG A 69 9.99 1.61 13.16
N LEU A 70 10.53 0.43 12.85
CA LEU A 70 11.97 0.26 12.73
C LEU A 70 12.56 1.19 11.66
N LEU A 71 11.94 1.25 10.48
CA LEU A 71 12.40 2.12 9.40
C LEU A 71 12.33 3.60 9.80
N LEU A 72 11.25 4.04 10.46
CA LEU A 72 11.10 5.41 10.96
C LEU A 72 12.20 5.78 11.97
N GLN A 73 12.55 4.86 12.89
CA GLN A 73 13.62 5.06 13.86
C GLN A 73 14.99 5.32 13.20
N TYR A 74 15.21 4.78 12.00
CA TYR A 74 16.45 4.96 11.24
C TYR A 74 16.33 5.99 10.11
N GLY A 75 15.33 6.88 10.16
CA GLY A 75 15.17 7.97 9.19
C GLY A 75 14.49 7.53 7.87
N GLY A 76 13.72 6.46 7.91
CA GLY A 76 12.87 6.05 6.79
C GLY A 76 11.81 7.11 6.48
N ARG A 77 11.71 7.52 5.22
CA ARG A 77 10.78 8.53 4.73
C ARG A 77 9.46 7.90 4.31
N VAL A 78 8.36 8.58 4.61
CA VAL A 78 7.00 8.17 4.29
C VAL A 78 6.46 8.77 2.99
N ASP A 79 7.19 9.72 2.42
CA ASP A 79 6.79 10.54 1.26
C ASP A 79 7.53 10.18 -0.04
N VAL A 80 8.34 9.14 -0.05
CA VAL A 80 9.08 8.69 -1.24
C VAL A 80 8.19 7.76 -2.08
N PRO A 81 7.67 8.23 -3.22
CA PRO A 81 6.81 7.43 -4.07
C PRO A 81 7.60 6.50 -4.99
N THR A 82 6.92 5.52 -5.57
CA THR A 82 7.41 4.79 -6.74
C THR A 82 7.45 5.67 -7.98
N ALA A 83 8.02 5.17 -9.09
CA ALA A 83 7.96 5.84 -10.39
C ALA A 83 6.53 6.11 -10.88
N MET A 84 5.55 5.37 -10.38
CA MET A 84 4.13 5.57 -10.67
C MET A 84 3.45 6.61 -9.76
N GLY A 85 4.14 7.10 -8.73
CA GLY A 85 3.55 7.96 -7.72
C GLY A 85 2.88 7.22 -6.56
N VAL A 86 3.00 5.90 -6.48
CA VAL A 86 2.45 5.14 -5.35
C VAL A 86 3.25 5.43 -4.08
N THR A 87 2.56 5.89 -3.04
CA THR A 87 3.16 6.19 -1.74
C THR A 87 2.98 5.05 -0.75
N PRO A 88 3.80 5.00 0.33
CA PRO A 88 3.60 4.05 1.42
C PRO A 88 2.19 4.09 2.03
N LEU A 89 1.58 5.27 2.15
CA LEU A 89 0.23 5.43 2.69
C LEU A 89 -0.85 4.79 1.80
N MET A 90 -0.73 4.94 0.48
CA MET A 90 -1.61 4.25 -0.48
C MET A 90 -1.52 2.73 -0.34
N ALA A 91 -0.30 2.20 -0.21
CA ALA A 91 -0.07 0.77 -0.04
C ALA A 91 -0.66 0.24 1.27
N ALA A 92 -0.50 0.99 2.38
CA ALA A 92 -1.10 0.65 3.67
C ALA A 92 -2.65 0.62 3.62
N ALA A 93 -3.25 1.53 2.83
CA ALA A 93 -4.69 1.58 2.61
C ALA A 93 -5.21 0.51 1.63
N GLY A 94 -4.36 -0.38 1.15
CA GLY A 94 -4.75 -1.51 0.31
C GLY A 94 -4.71 -1.25 -1.19
N LEU A 95 -4.22 -0.09 -1.64
CA LEU A 95 -4.12 0.17 -3.07
C LEU A 95 -3.12 -0.80 -3.73
N GLY A 96 -3.55 -1.48 -4.80
CA GLY A 96 -2.74 -2.47 -5.51
C GLY A 96 -2.46 -3.77 -4.74
N MET A 97 -3.10 -3.97 -3.61
CA MET A 97 -2.99 -5.20 -2.84
C MET A 97 -3.74 -6.33 -3.52
N GLU A 98 -3.14 -7.52 -3.58
CA GLU A 98 -3.81 -8.71 -4.10
C GLU A 98 -4.06 -9.75 -3.00
N PRO A 99 -5.19 -10.48 -3.04
CA PRO A 99 -5.42 -11.60 -2.14
C PRO A 99 -4.35 -12.67 -2.34
N SER A 100 -3.80 -13.18 -1.25
CA SER A 100 -2.87 -14.29 -1.28
C SER A 100 -3.19 -15.31 -0.19
N PRO A 101 -2.71 -16.56 -0.30
CA PRO A 101 -2.91 -17.55 0.77
C PRO A 101 -2.35 -17.11 2.13
N ARG A 102 -1.40 -16.18 2.14
CA ARG A 102 -0.77 -15.65 3.37
C ARG A 102 -1.41 -14.36 3.86
N PHE A 103 -2.24 -13.72 3.04
CA PHE A 103 -2.88 -12.47 3.36
C PHE A 103 -4.31 -12.49 2.82
N ASN A 104 -5.27 -12.49 3.74
CA ASN A 104 -6.69 -12.33 3.42
C ASN A 104 -7.12 -10.92 3.80
N PRO A 105 -7.27 -10.01 2.83
CA PRO A 105 -7.69 -8.64 3.11
C PRO A 105 -9.14 -8.53 3.62
N SER A 106 -9.92 -9.59 3.50
CA SER A 106 -11.28 -9.65 4.05
C SER A 106 -11.32 -10.13 5.51
N ALA A 107 -10.18 -10.53 6.09
CA ALA A 107 -10.12 -10.90 7.50
C ALA A 107 -10.37 -9.67 8.39
N ASN A 108 -11.04 -9.87 9.54
CA ASN A 108 -11.38 -8.78 10.46
C ASN A 108 -10.17 -7.99 10.94
N ASP A 109 -9.04 -8.66 11.15
CA ASP A 109 -7.79 -8.06 11.58
C ASP A 109 -7.03 -7.28 10.47
N ALA A 110 -7.44 -7.42 9.20
CA ALA A 110 -6.78 -6.71 8.09
C ALA A 110 -6.95 -5.19 8.23
N GLN A 111 -8.14 -4.73 8.62
CA GLN A 111 -8.38 -3.31 8.84
C GLN A 111 -7.64 -2.78 10.09
N ASP A 112 -7.49 -3.60 11.13
CA ASP A 112 -6.72 -3.23 12.33
C ASP A 112 -5.24 -3.03 11.99
N ARG A 113 -4.66 -3.96 11.22
CA ARG A 113 -3.28 -3.83 10.75
C ARG A 113 -3.08 -2.62 9.82
N ALA A 114 -4.04 -2.40 8.91
CA ALA A 114 -4.00 -1.22 8.03
C ALA A 114 -4.03 0.07 8.84
N ILE A 115 -4.95 0.21 9.80
CA ILE A 115 -5.08 1.40 10.65
C ILE A 115 -3.80 1.61 11.47
N ALA A 116 -3.28 0.57 12.13
CA ALA A 116 -2.03 0.69 12.90
C ALA A 116 -0.84 1.17 12.05
N THR A 117 -0.80 0.76 10.78
CA THR A 117 0.23 1.22 9.83
C THR A 117 -0.03 2.65 9.38
N LEU A 118 -1.29 3.00 9.07
CA LEU A 118 -1.70 4.35 8.66
C LEU A 118 -1.45 5.38 9.77
N GLU A 119 -1.69 5.04 11.04
CA GLU A 119 -1.39 5.89 12.20
C GLU A 119 0.08 6.29 12.25
N LEU A 120 0.99 5.32 12.05
CA LEU A 120 2.43 5.58 12.02
C LEU A 120 2.82 6.51 10.87
N LEU A 121 2.25 6.28 9.68
CA LEU A 121 2.54 7.09 8.50
C LEU A 121 1.97 8.51 8.63
N SER A 122 0.74 8.65 9.13
CA SER A 122 0.10 9.95 9.35
C SER A 122 0.85 10.76 10.41
N ALA A 123 1.25 10.14 11.52
CA ALA A 123 2.08 10.78 12.54
C ALA A 123 3.45 11.24 12.00
N ALA A 124 3.99 10.55 11.00
CA ALA A 124 5.22 10.92 10.29
C ALA A 124 4.99 11.92 9.14
N GLY A 125 3.78 12.45 8.95
CA GLY A 125 3.46 13.49 7.97
C GLY A 125 3.17 12.99 6.55
N ALA A 126 2.76 11.74 6.37
CA ALA A 126 2.40 11.23 5.06
C ALA A 126 1.18 11.97 4.48
N ASN A 127 1.24 12.30 3.19
CA ASN A 127 0.14 12.97 2.49
C ASN A 127 -0.98 11.97 2.15
N VAL A 128 -2.13 12.13 2.80
CA VAL A 128 -3.33 11.29 2.60
C VAL A 128 -3.93 11.46 1.21
N ASN A 129 -3.73 12.62 0.57
CA ASN A 129 -4.29 12.99 -0.75
C ASN A 129 -3.30 12.80 -1.89
N ALA A 130 -2.15 12.17 -1.66
CA ALA A 130 -1.27 11.78 -2.74
C ALA A 130 -1.99 10.89 -3.76
N ARG A 131 -1.61 11.02 -5.06
CA ARG A 131 -2.29 10.33 -6.17
C ARG A 131 -1.27 9.59 -7.04
N ILE A 132 -1.71 8.51 -7.68
CA ILE A 132 -0.95 7.87 -8.75
C ILE A 132 -0.82 8.86 -9.90
N THR A 133 0.41 9.13 -10.35
CA THR A 133 0.72 10.19 -11.31
C THR A 133 1.15 9.67 -12.67
N ASP A 134 1.75 8.50 -12.75
CA ASP A 134 2.28 7.94 -14.00
C ASP A 134 2.00 6.44 -14.11
N VAL A 135 1.06 6.10 -14.97
CA VAL A 135 0.71 4.70 -15.30
C VAL A 135 1.09 4.34 -16.75
N THR A 136 1.66 5.27 -17.49
CA THR A 136 1.87 5.16 -18.95
C THR A 136 3.31 5.08 -19.37
N SER A 137 4.25 5.67 -18.61
CA SER A 137 5.66 5.68 -18.97
C SER A 137 6.25 4.27 -18.99
N ARG A 138 7.32 4.12 -19.78
CA ARG A 138 8.08 2.87 -19.81
C ARG A 138 8.63 2.50 -18.43
N THR A 139 9.04 3.49 -17.64
CA THR A 139 9.58 3.30 -16.29
C THR A 139 8.51 2.79 -15.33
N ALA A 140 7.31 3.36 -15.40
CA ALA A 140 6.17 2.89 -14.59
C ALA A 140 5.72 1.46 -14.99
N ARG A 141 5.78 1.17 -16.30
CA ARG A 141 5.27 -0.09 -16.89
C ARG A 141 6.27 -1.26 -16.90
N MET A 142 7.49 -1.08 -16.42
CA MET A 142 8.49 -2.16 -16.36
C MET A 142 8.11 -3.23 -15.32
N GLY A 143 7.10 -4.00 -15.61
CA GLY A 143 6.69 -5.08 -14.74
C GLY A 143 5.48 -5.85 -15.27
N ARG A 144 4.37 -5.21 -15.51
CA ARG A 144 3.18 -5.85 -16.09
C ARG A 144 2.21 -4.80 -16.62
N ALA A 145 1.80 -4.98 -17.85
CA ALA A 145 1.08 -3.95 -18.61
C ALA A 145 -0.44 -3.94 -18.41
N SER A 146 -1.06 -4.78 -17.56
CA SER A 146 -2.48 -5.06 -17.77
C SER A 146 -3.47 -4.32 -16.88
N THR A 147 -3.10 -3.89 -15.67
CA THR A 147 -4.07 -3.28 -14.72
C THR A 147 -3.73 -1.85 -14.31
N LEU A 148 -2.49 -1.41 -14.50
CA LEU A 148 -2.01 -0.11 -14.06
C LEU A 148 -2.68 1.10 -14.73
N PRO A 149 -3.04 1.08 -16.05
CA PRO A 149 -3.73 2.20 -16.67
C PRO A 149 -5.08 2.55 -16.04
N GLU A 150 -5.67 1.59 -15.32
CA GLU A 150 -6.95 1.79 -14.65
C GLU A 150 -6.83 2.48 -13.28
N ARG A 151 -5.61 2.66 -12.76
CA ARG A 151 -5.37 3.21 -11.43
C ARG A 151 -4.86 4.65 -11.44
N GLY A 152 -4.65 5.24 -12.62
CA GLY A 152 -4.20 6.63 -12.73
C GLY A 152 -5.11 7.58 -11.96
N GLY A 153 -4.52 8.50 -11.20
CA GLY A 153 -5.25 9.45 -10.38
C GLY A 153 -5.84 8.90 -9.07
N GLN A 154 -5.73 7.59 -8.77
CA GLN A 154 -6.25 7.03 -7.54
C GLN A 154 -5.42 7.44 -6.32
N SER A 155 -6.09 7.61 -5.17
CA SER A 155 -5.50 7.89 -3.86
C SER A 155 -5.66 6.71 -2.91
N ALA A 156 -5.19 6.87 -1.66
CA ALA A 156 -5.38 5.89 -0.60
C ALA A 156 -6.86 5.53 -0.36
N LEU A 157 -7.76 6.50 -0.51
CA LEU A 157 -9.19 6.29 -0.33
C LEU A 157 -9.77 5.27 -1.33
N PHE A 158 -9.26 5.24 -2.56
CA PHE A 158 -9.64 4.21 -3.54
C PHE A 158 -9.22 2.81 -3.09
N GLY A 159 -8.00 2.64 -2.55
CA GLY A 159 -7.53 1.36 -2.03
C GLY A 159 -8.46 0.80 -0.96
N ALA A 160 -8.77 1.59 0.05
CA ALA A 160 -9.67 1.19 1.14
C ALA A 160 -11.10 0.88 0.63
N THR A 161 -11.57 1.63 -0.37
CA THR A 161 -12.89 1.44 -0.98
C THR A 161 -12.96 0.14 -1.78
N GLN A 162 -11.95 -0.16 -2.59
CA GLN A 162 -11.86 -1.39 -3.39
C GLN A 162 -11.91 -2.66 -2.52
N TRP A 163 -11.36 -2.60 -1.33
CA TRP A 163 -11.39 -3.71 -0.37
C TRP A 163 -12.64 -3.74 0.51
N ALA A 164 -13.56 -2.78 0.34
CA ALA A 164 -14.73 -2.64 1.19
C ALA A 164 -14.35 -2.54 2.69
N TRP A 165 -13.39 -1.67 3.02
CA TRP A 165 -12.87 -1.45 4.37
C TRP A 165 -13.48 -0.22 5.03
N PRO A 166 -14.66 -0.29 5.64
CA PRO A 166 -15.37 0.88 6.16
C PRO A 166 -14.61 1.61 7.28
N ARG A 167 -13.85 0.89 8.10
CA ARG A 167 -13.07 1.50 9.19
C ARG A 167 -11.89 2.29 8.66
N VAL A 168 -11.19 1.76 7.65
CA VAL A 168 -10.07 2.45 7.00
C VAL A 168 -10.56 3.65 6.20
N VAL A 169 -11.69 3.53 5.49
CA VAL A 169 -12.33 4.66 4.79
C VAL A 169 -12.64 5.79 5.77
N ARG A 170 -13.27 5.48 6.91
CA ARG A 170 -13.55 6.48 7.95
C ARG A 170 -12.27 7.11 8.48
N TYR A 171 -11.27 6.30 8.82
CA TYR A 171 -9.98 6.79 9.27
C TYR A 171 -9.37 7.81 8.29
N LEU A 172 -9.35 7.48 7.00
CA LEU A 172 -8.79 8.37 5.97
C LEU A 172 -9.56 9.69 5.87
N ILE A 173 -10.90 9.64 5.92
CA ILE A 173 -11.76 10.84 5.90
C ILE A 173 -11.49 11.71 7.14
N ASP A 174 -11.44 11.12 8.32
CA ASP A 174 -11.16 11.82 9.59
C ASP A 174 -9.76 12.48 9.59
N HIS A 175 -8.85 11.99 8.73
CA HIS A 175 -7.51 12.55 8.53
C HIS A 175 -7.38 13.41 7.26
N GLY A 176 -8.49 13.90 6.71
CA GLY A 176 -8.52 14.88 5.63
C GLY A 176 -8.43 14.30 4.21
N ALA A 177 -8.81 13.03 4.01
CA ALA A 177 -8.92 12.49 2.66
C ALA A 177 -10.04 13.20 1.87
N GLU A 178 -9.71 13.63 0.66
CA GLU A 178 -10.67 14.23 -0.27
C GLU A 178 -11.65 13.17 -0.78
N VAL A 179 -12.94 13.31 -0.43
CA VAL A 179 -13.98 12.33 -0.77
C VAL A 179 -14.57 12.52 -2.17
N ALA A 180 -14.55 13.76 -2.69
CA ALA A 180 -15.08 14.11 -4.01
C ALA A 180 -14.07 13.95 -5.16
N ILE A 181 -12.94 13.30 -4.88
CA ILE A 181 -11.88 13.04 -5.85
C ILE A 181 -12.34 12.05 -6.93
N VAL A 182 -11.85 12.21 -8.14
CA VAL A 182 -12.04 11.25 -9.24
C VAL A 182 -10.68 10.78 -9.78
N ASP A 183 -10.64 9.54 -10.26
CA ASP A 183 -9.49 9.00 -10.99
C ASP A 183 -9.45 9.51 -12.44
N ASP A 184 -8.45 9.10 -13.22
CA ASP A 184 -8.29 9.53 -14.62
C ASP A 184 -9.42 9.04 -15.53
N ARG A 185 -10.21 8.06 -15.10
CA ARG A 185 -11.43 7.58 -15.79
C ARG A 185 -12.70 8.30 -15.33
N ARG A 186 -12.57 9.32 -14.49
CA ARG A 186 -13.67 10.05 -13.85
C ARG A 186 -14.54 9.20 -12.91
N VAL A 187 -13.97 8.14 -12.37
CA VAL A 187 -14.61 7.30 -11.36
C VAL A 187 -14.28 7.87 -9.97
N SER A 188 -15.28 8.04 -9.12
CA SER A 188 -15.08 8.43 -7.72
C SER A 188 -14.99 7.21 -6.78
N PRO A 189 -14.48 7.37 -5.55
CA PRO A 189 -14.57 6.33 -4.53
C PRO A 189 -16.00 5.87 -4.27
N LEU A 190 -16.97 6.78 -4.36
CA LEU A 190 -18.38 6.44 -4.21
C LEU A 190 -18.88 5.56 -5.36
N ASP A 191 -18.51 5.85 -6.61
CA ASP A 191 -18.85 5.00 -7.75
C ASP A 191 -18.24 3.60 -7.60
N ALA A 192 -17.01 3.51 -7.12
CA ALA A 192 -16.36 2.24 -6.80
C ALA A 192 -17.14 1.47 -5.72
N ALA A 193 -17.54 2.13 -4.64
CA ALA A 193 -18.32 1.52 -3.55
C ALA A 193 -19.73 1.06 -4.00
N LEU A 194 -20.29 1.71 -5.01
CA LEU A 194 -21.58 1.35 -5.61
C LEU A 194 -21.47 0.29 -6.73
N GLY A 195 -20.24 -0.15 -7.06
CA GLY A 195 -20.00 -1.11 -8.12
C GLY A 195 -20.12 -0.54 -9.54
N ARG A 196 -20.09 0.79 -9.68
CA ARG A 196 -20.23 1.48 -10.98
C ARG A 196 -18.91 1.63 -11.74
N ALA A 197 -17.79 1.30 -11.11
CA ALA A 197 -16.46 1.58 -11.64
C ALA A 197 -16.00 0.63 -12.77
N GLY A 198 -16.76 -0.38 -13.13
CA GLY A 198 -16.45 -1.29 -14.25
C GLY A 198 -15.18 -2.14 -14.08
N SER A 199 -14.55 -2.13 -12.92
CA SER A 199 -13.34 -2.90 -12.61
C SER A 199 -13.71 -4.19 -11.88
N SER A 200 -13.08 -5.30 -12.27
CA SER A 200 -13.23 -6.61 -11.60
C SER A 200 -12.76 -6.59 -10.13
N ASP A 201 -11.96 -5.60 -9.77
CA ASP A 201 -11.34 -5.49 -8.44
C ASP A 201 -12.25 -4.77 -7.42
N ASN A 202 -13.32 -4.14 -7.89
CA ASN A 202 -14.24 -3.42 -7.02
C ASN A 202 -15.19 -4.38 -6.31
N ARG A 203 -15.25 -4.25 -4.99
CA ARG A 203 -16.20 -4.95 -4.13
C ARG A 203 -17.28 -3.97 -3.70
N PRO A 204 -18.49 -4.02 -4.29
CA PRO A 204 -19.58 -3.16 -3.86
C PRO A 204 -19.81 -3.29 -2.36
N SER A 205 -19.89 -2.16 -1.67
CA SER A 205 -20.07 -2.13 -0.21
C SER A 205 -21.04 -1.03 0.19
N PRO A 206 -22.28 -1.39 0.55
CA PRO A 206 -23.26 -0.43 1.03
C PRO A 206 -22.76 0.35 2.28
N ALA A 207 -21.98 -0.31 3.14
CA ALA A 207 -21.42 0.33 4.32
C ALA A 207 -20.42 1.44 3.96
N VAL A 208 -19.52 1.18 3.01
CA VAL A 208 -18.56 2.18 2.51
C VAL A 208 -19.29 3.29 1.75
N ALA A 209 -20.25 2.93 0.87
CA ALA A 209 -21.04 3.92 0.13
C ALA A 209 -21.75 4.88 1.07
N LYS A 210 -22.38 4.40 2.15
CA LYS A 210 -23.04 5.24 3.15
C LYS A 210 -22.07 6.21 3.83
N ILE A 211 -20.88 5.76 4.19
CA ILE A 211 -19.84 6.62 4.80
C ILE A 211 -19.46 7.75 3.83
N LEU A 212 -19.17 7.41 2.57
CA LEU A 212 -18.78 8.37 1.55
C LEU A 212 -19.90 9.38 1.24
N GLN A 213 -21.15 8.91 1.11
CA GLN A 213 -22.32 9.79 0.90
C GLN A 213 -22.48 10.79 2.05
N THR A 214 -22.34 10.33 3.29
CA THR A 214 -22.43 11.21 4.46
C THR A 214 -21.33 12.28 4.43
N ALA A 215 -20.10 11.89 4.10
CA ALA A 215 -18.97 12.82 4.06
C ALA A 215 -19.04 13.82 2.89
N ILE A 216 -19.68 13.47 1.77
CA ILE A 216 -19.90 14.40 0.64
C ILE A 216 -20.98 15.44 0.97
N SER A 217 -21.91 15.11 1.87
CA SER A 217 -23.04 15.99 2.23
C SER A 217 -22.71 17.00 3.34
N GLN A 218 -21.51 16.94 3.92
CA GLN A 218 -21.01 17.85 4.94
C GLN A 218 -20.20 18.99 4.34
#